data_49d2e7b48f7d54a6635cf79d31a2854d
#
_entry.id   49d2e7b48f7d54a6635cf79d31a2854d
#
_cell.length_a   1.000
_cell.length_b   1.000
_cell.length_c   1.000
_cell.angle_alpha   90.00
_cell.angle_beta   90.00
_cell.angle_gamma   90.00
#
_symmetry.space_group_name_H-M   'P 1'
#
loop_
_entity.id
_entity.type
_entity.pdbx_description
1 polymer ?
#
loop_
_entity_poly.entity_id
_entity_poly.type
_entity_poly.pdbx_seq_one_letter_code
_entity_poly.pdbx_strand_id
1 'polypeptide(L)'
;MSQEGFDKLKASCINSGLCVECGACELVCPKGAIKLQKYQWGRNPELSGSCGDQYCDKCFRVCPARSIPLSKIEKTFFGRTRKHCFPGKAGDFPTPNGEDKCGIYRNVYTGFALDKEIHENAVSGGITSALLIYALEHNIIDGAVLAGFDPATPYEAKAFVATTREDILRGAGSKYQPHPQLLGLRDAIKMGLKKIAITSTPCNALALRKMMLDDDFKEFTSCIKLIISNICGAHWSRHGTEWLITNGLNVRLEDVAELKYRARPFPGDFKVKLKSGKDAEAPFVNSLLGALGRFTPEECRVCLEKVASVADIVVGDTWHHPVLSPPLLMAYTDEEAAKDERIAYARKGMTAVVIRSEVGEEIFNAALSGQAIRAFKDSPEEARAFLEAVHDEGKPLCNGPVIEARIRRGQPVREYF
;
A
#
# COMPACT_ATOMS: atom_id res chain seq x y z
N MET A 1 -22.18 27.87 12.59
CA MET A 1 -21.19 27.45 13.63
C MET A 1 -19.96 26.94 12.92
N SER A 2 -18.76 27.43 13.24
CA SER A 2 -17.52 26.99 12.62
C SER A 2 -17.25 25.53 12.95
N GLN A 3 -16.83 24.75 11.96
CA GLN A 3 -16.49 23.32 12.07
C GLN A 3 -15.00 23.21 11.87
N GLU A 4 -14.25 23.85 12.77
CA GLU A 4 -12.83 24.21 12.58
C GLU A 4 -11.95 23.06 12.05
N GLY A 5 -12.10 21.86 12.59
CA GLY A 5 -11.31 20.70 12.14
C GLY A 5 -11.64 20.27 10.72
N PHE A 6 -12.92 20.23 10.33
CA PHE A 6 -13.31 19.86 8.97
C PHE A 6 -12.97 20.97 7.97
N ASP A 7 -13.13 22.23 8.34
CA ASP A 7 -12.79 23.37 7.49
C ASP A 7 -11.26 23.41 7.22
N LYS A 8 -10.44 23.13 8.24
CA LYS A 8 -8.98 22.93 8.08
C LYS A 8 -8.68 21.77 7.14
N LEU A 9 -9.35 20.62 7.32
CA LEU A 9 -9.18 19.45 6.45
C LEU A 9 -9.57 19.79 5.00
N LYS A 10 -10.70 20.47 4.81
CA LYS A 10 -11.21 20.88 3.50
C LYS A 10 -10.23 21.81 2.79
N ALA A 11 -9.79 22.87 3.47
CA ALA A 11 -8.89 23.85 2.89
C ALA A 11 -7.51 23.28 2.54
N SER A 12 -6.92 22.50 3.44
CA SER A 12 -5.52 22.06 3.31
C SER A 12 -5.33 20.71 2.60
N CYS A 13 -6.38 19.90 2.48
CA CYS A 13 -6.29 18.55 1.92
C CYS A 13 -7.27 18.34 0.77
N ILE A 14 -8.58 18.54 0.99
CA ILE A 14 -9.59 18.19 -0.03
C ILE A 14 -9.51 19.15 -1.22
N ASN A 15 -9.61 20.45 -0.97
CA ASN A 15 -9.57 21.48 -2.02
C ASN A 15 -8.22 21.59 -2.72
N SER A 16 -7.15 21.11 -2.07
CA SER A 16 -5.80 21.09 -2.65
C SER A 16 -5.49 19.82 -3.44
N GLY A 17 -6.43 18.88 -3.54
CA GLY A 17 -6.26 17.62 -4.26
C GLY A 17 -5.34 16.62 -3.58
N LEU A 18 -5.11 16.75 -2.25
CA LEU A 18 -4.20 15.87 -1.51
C LEU A 18 -4.91 14.71 -0.81
N CYS A 19 -6.23 14.56 -0.97
CA CYS A 19 -7.00 13.49 -0.35
C CYS A 19 -6.65 12.13 -0.95
N VAL A 20 -6.13 11.21 -0.13
CA VAL A 20 -5.77 9.84 -0.54
C VAL A 20 -6.93 8.83 -0.42
N GLU A 21 -8.14 9.28 -0.19
CA GLU A 21 -9.37 8.47 -0.05
C GLU A 21 -9.29 7.35 1.00
N CYS A 22 -8.41 7.45 2.00
CA CYS A 22 -8.14 6.35 2.95
C CYS A 22 -9.30 6.02 3.89
N GLY A 23 -10.25 6.95 4.11
CA GLY A 23 -11.39 6.76 5.01
C GLY A 23 -11.13 7.11 6.49
N ALA A 24 -9.91 7.51 6.88
CA ALA A 24 -9.58 7.80 8.28
C ALA A 24 -10.48 8.88 8.91
N CYS A 25 -10.73 9.97 8.20
CA CYS A 25 -11.57 11.07 8.68
C CYS A 25 -13.05 10.66 8.91
N GLU A 26 -13.58 9.78 8.07
CA GLU A 26 -14.91 9.18 8.26
C GLU A 26 -14.91 8.20 9.43
N LEU A 27 -13.84 7.39 9.56
CA LEU A 27 -13.71 6.38 10.62
C LEU A 27 -13.76 7.03 12.01
N VAL A 28 -13.00 8.10 12.21
CA VAL A 28 -12.83 8.73 13.53
C VAL A 28 -13.88 9.80 13.86
N CYS A 29 -14.79 10.10 12.95
CA CYS A 29 -15.81 11.12 13.19
C CYS A 29 -16.81 10.65 14.27
N PRO A 30 -16.82 11.26 15.48
CA PRO A 30 -17.64 10.77 16.60
C PRO A 30 -19.14 10.94 16.35
N LYS A 31 -19.53 11.83 15.44
CA LYS A 31 -20.94 12.06 15.05
C LYS A 31 -21.30 11.30 13.76
N GLY A 32 -20.36 10.60 13.12
CA GLY A 32 -20.60 9.98 11.83
C GLY A 32 -21.00 10.96 10.72
N ALA A 33 -20.71 12.24 10.93
CA ALA A 33 -21.12 13.34 10.02
C ALA A 33 -20.26 13.42 8.75
N ILE A 34 -19.06 12.85 8.75
CA ILE A 34 -18.20 12.81 7.57
C ILE A 34 -18.48 11.54 6.79
N LYS A 35 -18.70 11.69 5.47
CA LYS A 35 -18.88 10.58 4.53
C LYS A 35 -18.01 10.79 3.29
N LEU A 36 -17.36 9.73 2.81
CA LEU A 36 -16.67 9.75 1.53
C LEU A 36 -17.71 9.60 0.41
N GLN A 37 -18.07 10.73 -0.19
CA GLN A 37 -18.99 10.78 -1.33
C GLN A 37 -18.24 10.47 -2.64
N LYS A 38 -18.88 9.65 -3.48
CA LYS A 38 -18.37 9.35 -4.83
C LYS A 38 -18.64 10.54 -5.76
N TYR A 39 -17.66 10.86 -6.58
CA TYR A 39 -17.79 11.75 -7.72
C TYR A 39 -17.09 11.12 -8.93
N GLN A 40 -17.09 11.79 -10.07
CA GLN A 40 -16.60 11.23 -11.33
C GLN A 40 -15.19 10.62 -11.25
N TRP A 41 -14.26 11.28 -10.57
CA TRP A 41 -12.83 10.92 -10.57
C TRP A 41 -12.36 10.16 -9.32
N GLY A 42 -13.19 10.06 -8.29
CA GLY A 42 -12.80 9.46 -7.01
C GLY A 42 -13.84 9.64 -5.91
N ARG A 43 -13.36 9.88 -4.69
CA ARG A 43 -14.18 10.17 -3.52
C ARG A 43 -13.60 11.35 -2.75
N ASN A 44 -14.49 12.18 -2.23
CA ASN A 44 -14.11 13.25 -1.30
C ASN A 44 -14.89 13.12 0.02
N PRO A 45 -14.26 13.45 1.16
CA PRO A 45 -14.97 13.60 2.41
C PRO A 45 -15.90 14.81 2.34
N GLU A 46 -17.16 14.60 2.68
CA GLU A 46 -18.18 15.63 2.78
C GLU A 46 -18.91 15.56 4.14
N LEU A 47 -19.41 16.69 4.61
CA LEU A 47 -20.25 16.72 5.79
C LEU A 47 -21.70 16.49 5.40
N SER A 48 -22.30 15.44 5.98
CA SER A 48 -23.74 15.14 5.92
C SER A 48 -24.44 15.59 7.20
N GLY A 49 -24.17 16.82 7.66
CA GLY A 49 -24.73 17.36 8.89
C GLY A 49 -23.76 18.27 9.66
N SER A 50 -24.04 18.50 10.96
CA SER A 50 -23.20 19.28 11.85
C SER A 50 -22.15 18.42 12.55
N CYS A 51 -20.93 18.91 12.72
CA CYS A 51 -19.91 18.31 13.60
C CYS A 51 -20.37 18.20 15.07
N GLY A 52 -21.33 19.02 15.49
CA GLY A 52 -21.84 19.05 16.86
C GLY A 52 -20.89 19.66 17.91
N ASP A 53 -19.60 19.76 17.59
CA ASP A 53 -18.55 20.39 18.40
C ASP A 53 -17.66 21.23 17.48
N GLN A 54 -17.64 22.52 17.70
CA GLN A 54 -16.89 23.46 16.87
C GLN A 54 -15.36 23.31 17.03
N TYR A 55 -14.89 22.75 18.13
CA TYR A 55 -13.47 22.56 18.43
C TYR A 55 -12.94 21.17 18.06
N CYS A 56 -13.82 20.26 17.61
CA CYS A 56 -13.41 18.93 17.19
C CYS A 56 -12.51 18.97 15.95
N ASP A 57 -11.29 18.47 16.07
CA ASP A 57 -10.30 18.41 14.99
C ASP A 57 -9.84 16.99 14.62
N LYS A 58 -10.51 15.95 15.15
CA LYS A 58 -10.14 14.55 14.98
C LYS A 58 -9.88 14.16 13.53
N CYS A 59 -10.76 14.57 12.61
CA CYS A 59 -10.63 14.27 11.18
C CYS A 59 -9.38 14.92 10.54
N PHE A 60 -8.97 16.10 11.02
CA PHE A 60 -7.77 16.77 10.56
C PHE A 60 -6.50 16.12 11.13
N ARG A 61 -6.49 15.78 12.42
CA ARG A 61 -5.34 15.13 13.08
C ARG A 61 -4.94 13.82 12.47
N VAL A 62 -5.89 12.97 12.06
CA VAL A 62 -5.58 11.65 11.46
C VAL A 62 -5.15 11.72 10.00
N CYS A 63 -5.37 12.85 9.32
CA CYS A 63 -5.16 12.94 7.88
C CYS A 63 -3.69 12.69 7.49
N PRO A 64 -3.39 11.69 6.62
CA PRO A 64 -2.03 11.39 6.20
C PRO A 64 -1.53 12.33 5.08
N ALA A 65 -2.40 13.16 4.53
CA ALA A 65 -2.05 14.13 3.49
C ALA A 65 -1.38 15.39 4.04
N ARG A 66 -1.39 15.57 5.36
CA ARG A 66 -0.80 16.72 6.06
C ARG A 66 0.31 16.29 7.00
N SER A 67 0.69 17.13 7.90
CA SER A 67 1.77 17.02 8.88
C SER A 67 1.97 15.62 9.44
N ILE A 68 3.09 14.99 9.10
CA ILE A 68 3.46 13.64 9.54
C ILE A 68 4.54 13.75 10.61
N PRO A 69 4.25 13.36 11.87
CA PRO A 69 5.22 13.35 12.96
C PRO A 69 6.17 12.14 12.83
N LEU A 70 6.98 12.15 11.76
CA LEU A 70 7.77 10.99 11.35
C LEU A 70 8.78 10.59 12.42
N SER A 71 9.48 11.55 13.02
CA SER A 71 10.44 11.28 14.11
C SER A 71 9.77 10.62 15.31
N LYS A 72 8.55 11.08 15.66
CA LYS A 72 7.79 10.47 16.77
C LYS A 72 7.33 9.06 16.43
N ILE A 73 6.86 8.83 15.19
CA ILE A 73 6.48 7.52 14.70
C ILE A 73 7.67 6.56 14.77
N GLU A 74 8.82 6.95 14.21
CA GLU A 74 10.01 6.11 14.17
C GLU A 74 10.50 5.77 15.57
N LYS A 75 10.61 6.77 16.46
CA LYS A 75 11.02 6.54 17.85
C LYS A 75 10.07 5.58 18.59
N THR A 76 8.76 5.74 18.37
CA THR A 76 7.75 4.92 19.08
C THR A 76 7.71 3.49 18.58
N PHE A 77 7.76 3.26 17.25
CA PHE A 77 7.54 1.95 16.66
C PHE A 77 8.83 1.20 16.28
N PHE A 78 9.95 1.92 16.14
CA PHE A 78 11.24 1.32 15.74
C PHE A 78 12.36 1.60 16.75
N GLY A 79 12.07 2.28 17.87
CA GLY A 79 13.01 2.53 18.97
C GLY A 79 14.05 3.62 18.72
N ARG A 80 14.17 4.15 17.50
CA ARG A 80 15.12 5.19 17.10
C ARG A 80 14.57 6.05 15.97
N THR A 81 15.24 7.14 15.65
CA THR A 81 14.94 7.99 14.50
C THR A 81 16.08 7.89 13.48
N ARG A 82 15.72 7.94 12.18
CA ARG A 82 16.72 8.12 11.12
C ARG A 82 17.20 9.56 11.06
N LYS A 83 18.36 9.79 10.43
CA LYS A 83 18.74 11.14 10.00
C LYS A 83 17.86 11.52 8.82
N HIS A 84 17.09 12.60 8.97
CA HIS A 84 16.17 13.03 7.92
C HIS A 84 16.92 13.72 6.80
N CYS A 85 16.84 13.17 5.59
CA CYS A 85 17.19 13.84 4.35
C CYS A 85 15.91 14.21 3.63
N PHE A 86 15.46 15.46 3.77
CA PHE A 86 14.38 15.98 2.94
C PHE A 86 14.97 16.76 1.76
N PRO A 87 14.34 16.68 0.56
CA PRO A 87 14.73 17.51 -0.57
C PRO A 87 14.74 18.98 -0.17
N GLY A 88 15.90 19.65 -0.26
CA GLY A 88 16.04 21.08 0.00
C GLY A 88 16.95 21.48 1.15
N LYS A 89 17.47 20.55 1.96
CA LYS A 89 18.56 20.87 2.89
C LYS A 89 19.86 20.27 2.38
N ALA A 90 20.66 21.10 1.70
CA ALA A 90 22.02 20.74 1.32
C ALA A 90 22.85 20.46 2.58
N GLY A 91 23.43 19.28 2.69
CA GLY A 91 24.40 18.95 3.74
C GLY A 91 24.24 17.62 4.46
N ASP A 92 23.15 16.87 4.25
CA ASP A 92 23.01 15.57 4.86
C ASP A 92 23.69 14.49 3.99
N PHE A 93 24.76 13.92 4.52
CA PHE A 93 25.43 12.78 3.88
C PHE A 93 24.54 11.54 3.95
N PRO A 94 24.47 10.72 2.87
CA PRO A 94 23.73 9.48 2.88
C PRO A 94 24.21 8.57 4.01
N THR A 95 23.26 7.90 4.71
CA THR A 95 23.61 6.91 5.71
C THR A 95 24.20 5.67 5.05
N PRO A 96 25.14 4.96 5.69
CA PRO A 96 25.80 3.79 5.08
C PRO A 96 24.83 2.69 4.61
N ASN A 97 23.65 2.62 5.21
CA ASN A 97 22.61 1.62 4.93
C ASN A 97 21.39 2.17 4.15
N GLY A 98 21.43 3.43 3.68
CA GLY A 98 20.34 4.05 2.91
C GLY A 98 19.07 4.38 3.69
N GLU A 99 19.07 4.30 5.02
CA GLU A 99 17.90 4.58 5.86
C GLU A 99 17.40 6.02 5.78
N ASP A 100 18.28 6.97 5.49
CA ASP A 100 17.95 8.36 5.25
C ASP A 100 16.85 8.51 4.18
N LYS A 101 16.94 7.70 3.12
CA LYS A 101 15.97 7.67 2.01
C LYS A 101 14.81 6.72 2.27
N CYS A 102 15.09 5.52 2.72
CA CYS A 102 14.16 4.38 2.70
C CYS A 102 13.46 4.12 4.03
N GLY A 103 13.82 4.84 5.09
CA GLY A 103 13.33 4.59 6.44
C GLY A 103 14.08 3.47 7.16
N ILE A 104 13.84 3.38 8.47
CA ILE A 104 14.46 2.38 9.34
C ILE A 104 14.01 0.98 8.91
N TYR A 105 14.95 0.04 8.86
CA TYR A 105 14.66 -1.37 8.64
C TYR A 105 15.60 -2.27 9.44
N ARG A 106 15.21 -3.51 9.64
CA ARG A 106 15.96 -4.55 10.35
C ARG A 106 16.64 -5.50 9.37
N ASN A 107 15.88 -5.99 8.40
CA ASN A 107 16.35 -6.95 7.39
C ASN A 107 15.58 -6.77 6.07
N VAL A 108 16.22 -7.18 4.99
CA VAL A 108 15.61 -7.31 3.65
C VAL A 108 15.75 -8.77 3.21
N TYR A 109 14.69 -9.28 2.59
CA TYR A 109 14.63 -10.63 2.06
C TYR A 109 14.00 -10.62 0.67
N THR A 110 14.26 -11.68 -0.07
CA THR A 110 13.44 -12.06 -1.22
C THR A 110 12.87 -13.45 -0.97
N GLY A 111 11.59 -13.67 -1.32
CA GLY A 111 10.96 -14.95 -0.99
C GLY A 111 9.63 -15.21 -1.68
N PHE A 112 9.08 -16.37 -1.42
CA PHE A 112 7.83 -16.86 -1.98
C PHE A 112 7.09 -17.78 -1.02
N ALA A 113 5.77 -17.93 -1.23
CA ALA A 113 4.94 -18.89 -0.52
C ALA A 113 5.26 -20.32 -0.96
N LEU A 114 5.43 -21.25 -0.02
CA LEU A 114 5.64 -22.66 -0.32
C LEU A 114 4.34 -23.35 -0.74
N ASP A 115 3.20 -22.87 -0.26
CA ASP A 115 1.89 -23.33 -0.70
C ASP A 115 1.65 -22.92 -2.16
N LYS A 116 1.39 -23.94 -3.01
CA LYS A 116 1.22 -23.76 -4.44
C LYS A 116 0.01 -22.91 -4.79
N GLU A 117 -1.11 -23.07 -4.09
CA GLU A 117 -2.32 -22.30 -4.33
C GLU A 117 -2.09 -20.81 -4.02
N ILE A 118 -1.43 -20.50 -2.89
CA ILE A 118 -1.07 -19.14 -2.53
C ILE A 118 -0.16 -18.53 -3.58
N HIS A 119 0.87 -19.25 -4.02
CA HIS A 119 1.83 -18.77 -5.02
C HIS A 119 1.17 -18.54 -6.38
N GLU A 120 0.28 -19.42 -6.83
CA GLU A 120 -0.43 -19.32 -8.12
C GLU A 120 -1.46 -18.19 -8.13
N ASN A 121 -2.08 -17.87 -6.98
CA ASN A 121 -2.99 -16.73 -6.86
C ASN A 121 -2.28 -15.38 -6.68
N ALA A 122 -0.98 -15.38 -6.39
CA ALA A 122 -0.22 -14.16 -6.16
C ALA A 122 0.21 -13.50 -7.46
N VAL A 123 0.45 -12.18 -7.39
CA VAL A 123 1.08 -11.41 -8.47
C VAL A 123 2.56 -11.76 -8.60
N SER A 124 3.26 -11.90 -7.46
CA SER A 124 4.68 -12.27 -7.40
C SER A 124 4.88 -13.50 -6.51
N GLY A 125 5.62 -13.41 -5.40
CA GLY A 125 5.92 -14.57 -4.54
C GLY A 125 4.81 -15.01 -3.57
N GLY A 126 3.74 -14.24 -3.35
CA GLY A 126 2.63 -14.61 -2.46
C GLY A 126 2.90 -14.44 -0.96
N ILE A 127 3.99 -13.79 -0.56
CA ILE A 127 4.41 -13.63 0.85
C ILE A 127 3.30 -13.01 1.71
N THR A 128 2.60 -11.96 1.24
CA THR A 128 1.53 -11.31 2.02
C THR A 128 0.44 -12.31 2.41
N SER A 129 -0.09 -13.05 1.45
CA SER A 129 -1.14 -14.05 1.71
C SER A 129 -0.64 -15.18 2.61
N ALA A 130 0.59 -15.65 2.40
CA ALA A 130 1.19 -16.71 3.23
C ALA A 130 1.37 -16.27 4.69
N LEU A 131 1.87 -15.03 4.93
CA LEU A 131 2.01 -14.48 6.28
C LEU A 131 0.66 -14.33 6.99
N LEU A 132 -0.36 -13.83 6.28
CA LEU A 132 -1.69 -13.63 6.85
C LEU A 132 -2.39 -14.96 7.15
N ILE A 133 -2.30 -15.94 6.25
CA ILE A 133 -2.88 -17.28 6.47
C ILE A 133 -2.18 -17.96 7.64
N TYR A 134 -0.83 -17.95 7.66
CA TYR A 134 -0.08 -18.51 8.77
C TYR A 134 -0.45 -17.85 10.11
N ALA A 135 -0.52 -16.51 10.15
CA ALA A 135 -0.86 -15.78 11.36
C ALA A 135 -2.30 -16.07 11.83
N LEU A 136 -3.23 -16.27 10.91
CA LEU A 136 -4.63 -16.62 11.21
C LEU A 136 -4.72 -18.04 11.76
N GLU A 137 -4.13 -19.02 11.09
CA GLU A 137 -4.15 -20.45 11.47
C GLU A 137 -3.45 -20.70 12.82
N HIS A 138 -2.48 -19.85 13.20
CA HIS A 138 -1.77 -19.93 14.48
C HIS A 138 -2.31 -18.98 15.55
N ASN A 139 -3.50 -18.38 15.36
CA ASN A 139 -4.15 -17.46 16.30
C ASN A 139 -3.28 -16.24 16.68
N ILE A 140 -2.32 -15.85 15.84
CA ILE A 140 -1.55 -14.62 15.99
C ILE A 140 -2.44 -13.42 15.67
N ILE A 141 -3.33 -13.57 14.69
CA ILE A 141 -4.39 -12.61 14.34
C ILE A 141 -5.76 -13.31 14.36
N ASP A 142 -6.83 -12.53 14.56
CA ASP A 142 -8.22 -12.99 14.49
C ASP A 142 -8.82 -12.74 13.10
N GLY A 143 -8.18 -11.88 12.30
CA GLY A 143 -8.58 -11.55 10.95
C GLY A 143 -7.72 -10.44 10.35
N ALA A 144 -8.00 -10.11 9.10
CA ALA A 144 -7.27 -9.09 8.37
C ALA A 144 -8.21 -8.14 7.60
N VAL A 145 -7.85 -6.86 7.54
CA VAL A 145 -8.49 -5.89 6.65
C VAL A 145 -7.73 -5.87 5.33
N LEU A 146 -8.39 -6.27 4.27
CA LEU A 146 -7.83 -6.45 2.94
C LEU A 146 -8.55 -5.59 1.90
N ALA A 147 -7.92 -5.41 0.74
CA ALA A 147 -8.54 -4.86 -0.45
C ALA A 147 -9.09 -5.97 -1.34
N GLY A 148 -10.35 -5.88 -1.72
CA GLY A 148 -11.02 -6.74 -2.71
C GLY A 148 -11.71 -5.91 -3.76
N PHE A 149 -12.64 -6.53 -4.48
CA PHE A 149 -13.57 -5.84 -5.37
C PHE A 149 -14.99 -5.88 -4.80
N ASP A 150 -15.78 -4.86 -5.11
CA ASP A 150 -17.18 -4.84 -4.76
C ASP A 150 -17.92 -5.90 -5.61
N PRO A 151 -18.68 -6.84 -5.00
CA PRO A 151 -19.41 -7.87 -5.76
C PRO A 151 -20.41 -7.29 -6.77
N ALA A 152 -20.99 -6.12 -6.48
CA ALA A 152 -21.91 -5.45 -7.38
C ALA A 152 -21.21 -4.71 -8.54
N THR A 153 -19.94 -4.33 -8.33
CA THR A 153 -19.12 -3.62 -9.31
C THR A 153 -17.73 -4.24 -9.31
N PRO A 154 -17.50 -5.39 -9.99
CA PRO A 154 -16.32 -6.24 -9.83
C PRO A 154 -15.01 -5.64 -10.37
N TYR A 155 -15.01 -4.39 -10.71
CA TYR A 155 -13.86 -3.57 -11.07
C TYR A 155 -13.66 -2.36 -10.14
N GLU A 156 -14.47 -2.22 -9.07
CA GLU A 156 -14.32 -1.19 -8.06
C GLU A 156 -13.69 -1.76 -6.78
N ALA A 157 -12.54 -1.21 -6.37
CA ALA A 157 -11.85 -1.66 -5.17
C ALA A 157 -12.63 -1.28 -3.90
N LYS A 158 -12.66 -2.20 -2.92
CA LYS A 158 -13.36 -2.08 -1.65
C LYS A 158 -12.58 -2.78 -0.54
N ALA A 159 -12.54 -2.19 0.64
CA ALA A 159 -12.05 -2.87 1.84
C ALA A 159 -13.03 -3.95 2.29
N PHE A 160 -12.50 -5.05 2.81
CA PHE A 160 -13.29 -6.09 3.46
C PHE A 160 -12.50 -6.76 4.59
N VAL A 161 -13.20 -7.47 5.46
CA VAL A 161 -12.60 -8.23 6.57
C VAL A 161 -12.49 -9.69 6.16
N ALA A 162 -11.28 -10.24 6.25
CA ALA A 162 -10.97 -11.63 6.02
C ALA A 162 -10.78 -12.36 7.36
N THR A 163 -11.50 -13.48 7.56
CA THR A 163 -11.41 -14.31 8.77
C THR A 163 -11.14 -15.77 8.44
N THR A 164 -11.03 -16.12 7.17
CA THR A 164 -10.70 -17.45 6.68
C THR A 164 -9.56 -17.40 5.67
N ARG A 165 -8.98 -18.55 5.38
CA ARG A 165 -7.99 -18.74 4.31
C ARG A 165 -8.56 -18.29 2.95
N GLU A 166 -9.78 -18.68 2.65
CA GLU A 166 -10.47 -18.39 1.40
C GLU A 166 -10.67 -16.87 1.23
N ASP A 167 -11.02 -16.17 2.32
CA ASP A 167 -11.13 -14.72 2.32
C ASP A 167 -9.78 -14.06 1.99
N ILE A 168 -8.69 -14.54 2.59
CA ILE A 168 -7.35 -14.01 2.33
C ILE A 168 -6.96 -14.24 0.87
N LEU A 169 -7.22 -15.42 0.31
CA LEU A 169 -6.96 -15.73 -1.09
C LEU A 169 -7.80 -14.84 -2.03
N ARG A 170 -9.06 -14.57 -1.69
CA ARG A 170 -9.92 -13.63 -2.44
C ARG A 170 -9.34 -12.20 -2.45
N GLY A 171 -8.63 -11.82 -1.40
CA GLY A 171 -7.92 -10.53 -1.31
C GLY A 171 -6.63 -10.47 -2.12
N ALA A 172 -6.12 -11.59 -2.63
CA ALA A 172 -4.85 -11.63 -3.34
C ALA A 172 -4.82 -10.74 -4.59
N GLY A 173 -3.63 -10.32 -4.97
CA GLY A 173 -3.40 -9.44 -6.12
C GLY A 173 -3.59 -7.95 -5.81
N SER A 174 -2.84 -7.11 -6.53
CA SER A 174 -2.85 -5.66 -6.38
C SER A 174 -4.14 -5.04 -6.92
N LYS A 175 -4.64 -3.98 -6.28
CA LYS A 175 -5.72 -3.13 -6.75
C LYS A 175 -5.16 -1.71 -6.93
N TYR A 176 -5.05 -1.24 -8.18
CA TYR A 176 -4.37 0.02 -8.51
C TYR A 176 -5.31 1.22 -8.49
N GLN A 177 -6.33 1.20 -7.66
CA GLN A 177 -7.24 2.32 -7.45
C GLN A 177 -7.42 2.64 -5.98
N PRO A 178 -7.65 3.94 -5.62
CA PRO A 178 -7.91 4.33 -4.25
C PRO A 178 -9.25 3.79 -3.77
N HIS A 179 -9.30 3.45 -2.50
CA HIS A 179 -10.52 3.04 -1.81
C HIS A 179 -10.37 3.30 -0.31
N PRO A 180 -11.48 3.41 0.42
CA PRO A 180 -11.46 3.75 1.84
C PRO A 180 -11.06 2.53 2.71
N GLN A 181 -9.79 2.11 2.58
CA GLN A 181 -9.24 0.92 3.23
C GLN A 181 -9.46 0.92 4.74
N LEU A 182 -9.34 2.08 5.40
CA LEU A 182 -9.43 2.16 6.86
C LEU A 182 -10.86 2.02 7.40
N LEU A 183 -11.88 2.13 6.54
CA LEU A 183 -13.25 1.82 6.96
C LEU A 183 -13.43 0.33 7.26
N GLY A 184 -12.65 -0.56 6.65
CA GLY A 184 -12.64 -1.98 7.00
C GLY A 184 -12.24 -2.25 8.45
N LEU A 185 -11.49 -1.35 9.09
CA LEU A 185 -11.15 -1.46 10.51
C LEU A 185 -12.40 -1.31 11.39
N ARG A 186 -13.32 -0.39 11.03
CA ARG A 186 -14.63 -0.26 11.71
C ARG A 186 -15.43 -1.56 11.63
N ASP A 187 -15.40 -2.21 10.46
CA ASP A 187 -16.15 -3.45 10.26
C ASP A 187 -15.52 -4.61 11.05
N ALA A 188 -14.20 -4.70 11.09
CA ALA A 188 -13.46 -5.68 11.89
C ALA A 188 -13.73 -5.51 13.41
N ILE A 189 -13.77 -4.27 13.90
CA ILE A 189 -14.10 -3.97 15.30
C ILE A 189 -15.54 -4.36 15.62
N LYS A 190 -16.50 -4.07 14.72
CA LYS A 190 -17.91 -4.49 14.88
C LYS A 190 -18.08 -6.01 14.91
N MET A 191 -17.21 -6.74 14.20
CA MET A 191 -17.16 -8.21 14.27
C MET A 191 -16.53 -8.72 15.58
N GLY A 192 -16.02 -7.85 16.43
CA GLY A 192 -15.42 -8.19 17.72
C GLY A 192 -13.97 -8.65 17.65
N LEU A 193 -13.27 -8.47 16.51
CA LEU A 193 -11.89 -8.88 16.35
C LEU A 193 -10.95 -8.03 17.23
N LYS A 194 -9.95 -8.67 17.85
CA LYS A 194 -9.04 -8.06 18.83
C LYS A 194 -7.58 -8.03 18.36
N LYS A 195 -7.22 -8.85 17.37
CA LYS A 195 -5.87 -8.94 16.79
C LYS A 195 -5.98 -8.87 15.27
N ILE A 196 -5.89 -7.68 14.72
CA ILE A 196 -6.18 -7.42 13.30
C ILE A 196 -4.86 -7.15 12.56
N ALA A 197 -4.64 -7.83 11.43
CA ALA A 197 -3.67 -7.40 10.44
C ALA A 197 -4.33 -6.47 9.42
N ILE A 198 -3.58 -5.51 8.89
CA ILE A 198 -4.07 -4.61 7.84
C ILE A 198 -3.08 -4.60 6.69
N THR A 199 -3.55 -4.93 5.47
CA THR A 199 -2.79 -4.61 4.26
C THR A 199 -3.03 -3.16 3.88
N SER A 200 -1.99 -2.45 3.47
CA SER A 200 -2.06 -1.01 3.26
C SER A 200 -1.19 -0.54 2.09
N THR A 201 -1.48 0.67 1.65
CA THR A 201 -0.52 1.50 0.91
C THR A 201 0.28 2.37 1.90
N PRO A 202 1.41 2.96 1.50
CA PRO A 202 2.20 3.83 2.40
C PRO A 202 1.38 4.96 3.03
N CYS A 203 0.47 5.59 2.28
CA CYS A 203 -0.39 6.65 2.81
C CYS A 203 -1.38 6.15 3.87
N ASN A 204 -1.92 4.94 3.73
CA ASN A 204 -2.77 4.32 4.75
C ASN A 204 -1.96 3.96 6.00
N ALA A 205 -0.73 3.44 5.85
CA ALA A 205 0.17 3.16 6.98
C ALA A 205 0.50 4.44 7.77
N LEU A 206 0.74 5.58 7.10
CA LEU A 206 0.92 6.87 7.76
C LEU A 206 -0.32 7.28 8.58
N ALA A 207 -1.52 7.12 8.05
CA ALA A 207 -2.76 7.42 8.79
C ALA A 207 -2.88 6.55 10.03
N LEU A 208 -2.65 5.23 9.90
CA LEU A 208 -2.69 4.28 11.03
C LEU A 208 -1.69 4.66 12.12
N ARG A 209 -0.44 4.95 11.76
CA ARG A 209 0.58 5.34 12.75
C ARG A 209 0.27 6.68 13.43
N LYS A 210 -0.30 7.65 12.69
CA LYS A 210 -0.80 8.88 13.32
C LYS A 210 -1.90 8.60 14.35
N MET A 211 -2.86 7.74 14.01
CA MET A 211 -3.91 7.32 14.94
C MET A 211 -3.34 6.59 16.15
N MET A 212 -2.34 5.71 15.96
CA MET A 212 -1.71 4.94 17.05
C MET A 212 -0.89 5.82 18.01
N LEU A 213 -0.48 7.02 17.61
CA LEU A 213 0.21 7.99 18.47
C LEU A 213 -0.71 8.85 19.34
N ASP A 214 -2.02 8.74 19.15
CA ASP A 214 -3.01 9.62 19.76
C ASP A 214 -4.05 8.79 20.51
N ASP A 215 -4.12 8.99 21.82
CA ASP A 215 -4.99 8.24 22.72
C ASP A 215 -6.49 8.39 22.39
N ASP A 216 -6.87 9.49 21.75
CA ASP A 216 -8.24 9.71 21.27
C ASP A 216 -8.72 8.66 20.25
N PHE A 217 -7.80 7.88 19.68
CA PHE A 217 -8.10 6.88 18.65
C PHE A 217 -7.80 5.45 19.11
N LYS A 218 -7.53 5.22 20.39
CA LYS A 218 -7.26 3.88 20.96
C LYS A 218 -8.37 2.87 20.66
N GLU A 219 -9.61 3.31 20.62
CA GLU A 219 -10.76 2.43 20.28
C GLU A 219 -10.62 1.80 18.88
N PHE A 220 -9.94 2.48 17.94
CA PHE A 220 -9.71 1.98 16.59
C PHE A 220 -8.37 1.26 16.44
N THR A 221 -7.38 1.57 17.28
CA THR A 221 -5.99 1.16 17.04
C THR A 221 -5.48 0.06 17.96
N SER A 222 -6.09 -0.12 19.13
CA SER A 222 -5.65 -1.13 20.12
C SER A 222 -5.76 -2.58 19.61
N CYS A 223 -6.59 -2.84 18.63
CA CYS A 223 -6.75 -4.15 18.01
C CYS A 223 -5.74 -4.40 16.86
N ILE A 224 -4.96 -3.40 16.42
CA ILE A 224 -4.04 -3.56 15.30
C ILE A 224 -2.79 -4.31 15.75
N LYS A 225 -2.59 -5.51 15.24
CA LYS A 225 -1.44 -6.35 15.53
C LYS A 225 -0.32 -6.19 14.49
N LEU A 226 -0.66 -6.00 13.21
CA LEU A 226 0.30 -6.00 12.12
C LEU A 226 -0.14 -5.07 10.98
N ILE A 227 0.79 -4.26 10.47
CA ILE A 227 0.61 -3.44 9.27
C ILE A 227 1.56 -3.96 8.19
N ILE A 228 1.01 -4.59 7.15
CA ILE A 228 1.77 -4.96 5.95
C ILE A 228 1.47 -3.92 4.87
N SER A 229 2.50 -3.31 4.29
CA SER A 229 2.32 -2.33 3.24
C SER A 229 3.03 -2.73 1.95
N ASN A 230 2.49 -2.29 0.82
CA ASN A 230 3.11 -2.49 -0.46
C ASN A 230 4.14 -1.40 -0.77
N ILE A 231 5.21 -1.72 -1.49
CA ILE A 231 5.96 -0.73 -2.26
C ILE A 231 4.98 -0.12 -3.26
N CYS A 232 4.87 1.22 -3.28
CA CYS A 232 3.85 1.92 -4.04
C CYS A 232 4.45 3.00 -4.94
N GLY A 233 4.50 2.75 -6.24
CA GLY A 233 4.87 3.76 -7.25
C GLY A 233 3.83 4.87 -7.37
N ALA A 234 2.60 4.51 -7.65
CA ALA A 234 1.40 5.35 -7.70
C ALA A 234 0.18 4.44 -7.85
N HIS A 235 -1.00 5.05 -7.85
CA HIS A 235 -2.23 4.44 -8.36
C HIS A 235 -2.86 5.37 -9.42
N TRP A 236 -3.88 4.91 -10.08
CA TRP A 236 -4.73 5.74 -10.93
C TRP A 236 -6.14 5.82 -10.38
N SER A 237 -6.89 6.83 -10.78
CA SER A 237 -8.28 7.00 -10.36
C SER A 237 -9.15 5.82 -10.79
N ARG A 238 -10.33 5.67 -10.19
CA ARG A 238 -11.33 4.68 -10.62
C ARG A 238 -11.61 4.77 -12.12
N HIS A 239 -11.74 5.98 -12.62
CA HIS A 239 -11.95 6.24 -14.06
C HIS A 239 -10.82 5.67 -14.94
N GLY A 240 -9.58 5.66 -14.46
CA GLY A 240 -8.47 5.02 -15.16
C GLY A 240 -8.68 3.51 -15.36
N THR A 241 -9.24 2.82 -14.35
CA THR A 241 -9.62 1.41 -14.49
C THR A 241 -10.76 1.21 -15.50
N GLU A 242 -11.79 2.02 -15.39
CA GLU A 242 -12.91 2.00 -16.34
C GLU A 242 -12.42 2.27 -17.78
N TRP A 243 -11.52 3.24 -17.94
CA TRP A 243 -10.91 3.56 -19.24
C TRP A 243 -10.08 2.39 -19.79
N LEU A 244 -9.29 1.70 -18.95
CA LEU A 244 -8.55 0.51 -19.40
C LEU A 244 -9.49 -0.61 -19.87
N ILE A 245 -10.60 -0.82 -19.19
CA ILE A 245 -11.59 -1.83 -19.58
C ILE A 245 -12.26 -1.44 -20.91
N THR A 246 -12.75 -0.20 -21.01
CA THR A 246 -13.56 0.23 -22.14
C THR A 246 -12.72 0.55 -23.38
N ASN A 247 -11.61 1.26 -23.22
CA ASN A 247 -10.78 1.71 -24.34
C ASN A 247 -9.54 0.83 -24.57
N GLY A 248 -9.00 0.24 -23.48
CA GLY A 248 -7.84 -0.64 -23.58
C GLY A 248 -8.20 -2.05 -24.07
N LEU A 249 -9.31 -2.61 -23.57
CA LEU A 249 -9.78 -3.95 -23.92
C LEU A 249 -11.02 -3.98 -24.81
N ASN A 250 -11.63 -2.83 -25.10
CA ASN A 250 -12.90 -2.70 -25.84
C ASN A 250 -14.04 -3.54 -25.21
N VAL A 251 -14.13 -3.54 -23.86
CA VAL A 251 -15.13 -4.26 -23.07
C VAL A 251 -16.10 -3.27 -22.43
N ARG A 252 -17.41 -3.57 -22.48
CA ARG A 252 -18.41 -2.78 -21.76
C ARG A 252 -18.36 -3.09 -20.27
N LEU A 253 -18.50 -2.08 -19.41
CA LEU A 253 -18.41 -2.24 -17.94
C LEU A 253 -19.46 -3.21 -17.38
N GLU A 254 -20.66 -3.23 -17.96
CA GLU A 254 -21.74 -4.14 -17.57
C GLU A 254 -21.45 -5.61 -17.85
N ASP A 255 -20.53 -5.91 -18.77
CA ASP A 255 -20.14 -7.27 -19.12
C ASP A 255 -19.04 -7.85 -18.25
N VAL A 256 -18.42 -7.04 -17.36
CA VAL A 256 -17.36 -7.47 -16.45
C VAL A 256 -17.90 -8.39 -15.36
N ALA A 257 -17.31 -9.57 -15.21
CA ALA A 257 -17.55 -10.51 -14.12
C ALA A 257 -16.43 -10.49 -13.08
N GLU A 258 -15.16 -10.37 -13.52
CA GLU A 258 -13.99 -10.35 -12.64
C GLU A 258 -12.88 -9.50 -13.27
N LEU A 259 -12.12 -8.83 -12.45
CA LEU A 259 -10.92 -8.08 -12.85
C LEU A 259 -9.69 -8.60 -12.11
N LYS A 260 -8.61 -8.85 -12.84
CA LYS A 260 -7.25 -9.00 -12.31
C LYS A 260 -6.34 -7.96 -12.96
N TYR A 261 -5.78 -7.07 -12.16
CA TYR A 261 -4.83 -6.07 -12.67
C TYR A 261 -3.54 -6.69 -13.19
N ARG A 262 -3.18 -7.85 -12.63
CA ARG A 262 -1.97 -8.60 -12.99
C ARG A 262 -2.25 -10.09 -12.84
N ALA A 263 -2.82 -10.69 -13.88
CA ALA A 263 -3.00 -12.13 -13.98
C ALA A 263 -1.66 -12.79 -14.37
N ARG A 264 -1.37 -13.97 -13.79
CA ARG A 264 -0.17 -14.74 -14.15
C ARG A 264 -0.14 -15.14 -15.64
N PRO A 265 1.07 -15.35 -16.21
CA PRO A 265 2.39 -15.46 -15.57
C PRO A 265 2.98 -14.09 -15.18
N PHE A 266 3.97 -14.08 -14.27
CA PHE A 266 4.71 -12.87 -13.92
C PHE A 266 5.41 -12.27 -15.17
N PRO A 267 5.43 -10.94 -15.39
CA PRO A 267 4.98 -9.86 -14.51
C PRO A 267 3.46 -9.62 -14.50
N GLY A 268 2.69 -10.32 -15.31
CA GLY A 268 1.24 -10.35 -15.34
C GLY A 268 0.61 -9.62 -16.53
N ASP A 269 -0.71 -9.89 -16.71
CA ASP A 269 -1.56 -9.22 -17.69
C ASP A 269 -2.74 -8.54 -17.00
N PHE A 270 -3.16 -7.39 -17.52
CA PHE A 270 -4.44 -6.78 -17.15
C PHE A 270 -5.55 -7.60 -17.79
N LYS A 271 -6.29 -8.33 -16.96
CA LYS A 271 -7.24 -9.34 -17.42
C LYS A 271 -8.65 -9.10 -16.88
N VAL A 272 -9.62 -9.17 -17.75
CA VAL A 272 -11.05 -9.08 -17.44
C VAL A 272 -11.71 -10.39 -17.87
N LYS A 273 -12.41 -11.04 -16.93
CA LYS A 273 -13.32 -12.12 -17.23
C LYS A 273 -14.72 -11.56 -17.48
N LEU A 274 -15.32 -11.93 -18.59
CA LEU A 274 -16.65 -11.49 -18.97
C LEU A 274 -17.73 -12.40 -18.38
N LYS A 275 -18.93 -11.86 -18.20
CA LYS A 275 -20.13 -12.65 -17.82
C LYS A 275 -20.45 -13.76 -18.82
N SER A 276 -20.02 -13.63 -20.07
CA SER A 276 -20.11 -14.67 -21.09
C SER A 276 -19.13 -15.84 -20.91
N GLY A 277 -18.22 -15.76 -19.93
CA GLY A 277 -17.14 -16.73 -19.69
C GLY A 277 -15.88 -16.50 -20.53
N LYS A 278 -15.87 -15.54 -21.46
CA LYS A 278 -14.68 -15.17 -22.24
C LYS A 278 -13.75 -14.27 -21.42
N ASP A 279 -12.47 -14.31 -21.76
CA ASP A 279 -11.45 -13.42 -21.22
C ASP A 279 -11.07 -12.34 -22.24
N ALA A 280 -10.74 -11.14 -21.72
CA ALA A 280 -10.10 -10.06 -22.47
C ALA A 280 -8.86 -9.62 -21.67
N GLU A 281 -7.72 -9.50 -22.32
CA GLU A 281 -6.47 -9.20 -21.62
C GLU A 281 -5.51 -8.35 -22.46
N ALA A 282 -4.61 -7.64 -21.77
CA ALA A 282 -3.52 -6.88 -22.37
C ALA A 282 -2.31 -6.92 -21.43
N PRO A 283 -1.07 -6.84 -21.96
CA PRO A 283 0.13 -6.80 -21.14
C PRO A 283 0.06 -5.70 -20.06
N PHE A 284 0.33 -6.05 -18.79
CA PHE A 284 0.24 -5.13 -17.67
C PHE A 284 1.11 -3.88 -17.86
N VAL A 285 2.31 -4.04 -18.40
CA VAL A 285 3.23 -2.91 -18.61
C VAL A 285 2.61 -1.84 -19.51
N ASN A 286 1.94 -2.23 -20.58
CA ASN A 286 1.25 -1.30 -21.49
C ASN A 286 0.06 -0.62 -20.78
N SER A 287 -0.71 -1.40 -20.03
CA SER A 287 -1.85 -0.90 -19.23
C SER A 287 -1.38 0.05 -18.15
N LEU A 288 -0.29 -0.30 -17.43
CA LEU A 288 0.33 0.52 -16.40
C LEU A 288 0.80 1.88 -16.94
N LEU A 289 1.59 1.88 -18.01
CA LEU A 289 2.13 3.11 -18.61
C LEU A 289 0.99 4.01 -19.16
N GLY A 290 0.01 3.42 -19.81
CA GLY A 290 -1.16 4.14 -20.34
C GLY A 290 -2.00 4.78 -19.23
N ALA A 291 -2.23 4.07 -18.13
CA ALA A 291 -3.05 4.54 -17.01
C ALA A 291 -2.34 5.54 -16.10
N LEU A 292 -1.09 5.26 -15.69
CA LEU A 292 -0.33 6.15 -14.79
C LEU A 292 -0.09 7.53 -15.41
N GLY A 293 0.26 7.60 -16.69
CA GLY A 293 0.50 8.88 -17.35
C GLY A 293 -0.72 9.79 -17.39
N ARG A 294 -1.92 9.23 -17.48
CA ARG A 294 -3.18 9.97 -17.70
C ARG A 294 -4.02 10.16 -16.44
N PHE A 295 -4.04 9.16 -15.55
CA PHE A 295 -5.03 9.07 -14.48
C PHE A 295 -4.40 9.05 -13.08
N THR A 296 -3.09 9.32 -12.95
CA THR A 296 -2.44 9.49 -11.65
C THR A 296 -2.96 10.74 -10.97
N PRO A 297 -3.59 10.63 -9.80
CA PRO A 297 -4.15 11.77 -9.08
C PRO A 297 -3.07 12.62 -8.43
N GLU A 298 -3.44 13.85 -8.05
CA GLU A 298 -2.52 14.88 -7.57
C GLU A 298 -1.78 14.47 -6.28
N GLU A 299 -2.45 13.78 -5.36
CA GLU A 299 -1.84 13.30 -4.12
C GLU A 299 -0.67 12.32 -4.36
N CYS A 300 -0.70 11.57 -5.46
CA CYS A 300 0.40 10.71 -5.86
C CYS A 300 1.56 11.49 -6.47
N ARG A 301 1.27 12.60 -7.17
CA ARG A 301 2.28 13.48 -7.80
C ARG A 301 3.09 14.29 -6.80
N VAL A 302 2.63 14.39 -5.57
CA VAL A 302 3.31 15.08 -4.46
C VAL A 302 3.70 14.15 -3.31
N CYS A 303 3.64 12.83 -3.53
CA CYS A 303 3.95 11.83 -2.53
C CYS A 303 5.43 11.43 -2.60
N LEU A 304 6.12 11.37 -1.45
CA LEU A 304 7.49 10.87 -1.33
C LEU A 304 7.57 9.45 -0.78
N GLU A 305 6.47 8.90 -0.26
CA GLU A 305 6.40 7.57 0.34
C GLU A 305 6.25 6.48 -0.74
N LYS A 306 7.36 5.90 -1.19
CA LYS A 306 7.35 4.74 -2.08
C LYS A 306 7.52 3.42 -1.31
N VAL A 307 8.37 3.44 -0.29
CA VAL A 307 8.81 2.24 0.44
C VAL A 307 8.08 2.01 1.77
N ALA A 308 6.95 2.68 2.01
CA ALA A 308 6.14 2.53 3.23
C ALA A 308 6.98 2.55 4.52
N SER A 309 7.68 3.68 4.74
CA SER A 309 8.71 3.83 5.78
C SER A 309 8.22 3.55 7.21
N VAL A 310 6.92 3.47 7.44
CA VAL A 310 6.30 3.32 8.78
C VAL A 310 5.50 2.02 8.97
N ALA A 311 5.46 1.11 8.00
CA ALA A 311 4.80 -0.20 8.15
C ALA A 311 5.65 -1.17 9.01
N ASP A 312 5.08 -2.30 9.42
CA ASP A 312 5.83 -3.36 10.11
C ASP A 312 6.59 -4.24 9.12
N ILE A 313 5.92 -4.61 8.03
CA ILE A 313 6.48 -5.35 6.90
C ILE A 313 6.12 -4.62 5.62
N VAL A 314 7.08 -4.47 4.72
CA VAL A 314 6.84 -3.93 3.37
C VAL A 314 7.12 -5.01 2.34
N VAL A 315 6.24 -5.14 1.38
CA VAL A 315 6.33 -6.12 0.31
C VAL A 315 6.27 -5.45 -1.06
N GLY A 316 6.94 -6.03 -2.03
CA GLY A 316 6.90 -5.55 -3.40
C GLY A 316 7.50 -6.54 -4.38
N ASP A 317 7.46 -6.19 -5.67
CA ASP A 317 8.15 -6.96 -6.69
C ASP A 317 9.65 -6.67 -6.67
N THR A 318 10.41 -7.53 -7.32
CA THR A 318 11.87 -7.44 -7.42
C THR A 318 12.36 -6.56 -8.58
N TRP A 319 11.53 -5.63 -9.13
CA TRP A 319 11.87 -4.79 -10.29
C TRP A 319 13.20 -4.04 -10.17
N HIS A 320 13.50 -3.57 -8.97
CA HIS A 320 14.72 -2.79 -8.69
C HIS A 320 15.80 -3.61 -7.95
N HIS A 321 15.58 -4.93 -7.82
CA HIS A 321 16.55 -5.76 -7.12
C HIS A 321 17.83 -5.94 -7.98
N PRO A 322 19.03 -5.76 -7.43
CA PRO A 322 20.27 -5.74 -8.20
C PRO A 322 20.60 -7.06 -8.91
N VAL A 323 20.05 -8.18 -8.41
CA VAL A 323 20.29 -9.53 -8.96
C VAL A 323 19.02 -10.14 -9.56
N LEU A 324 17.85 -9.81 -9.04
CA LEU A 324 16.57 -10.50 -9.35
C LEU A 324 15.57 -9.61 -10.10
N SER A 325 16.01 -8.51 -10.69
CA SER A 325 15.11 -7.70 -11.52
C SER A 325 14.70 -8.47 -12.78
N PRO A 326 13.45 -8.33 -13.27
CA PRO A 326 12.97 -9.04 -14.44
C PRO A 326 13.88 -8.93 -15.67
N PRO A 327 14.44 -7.75 -16.01
CA PRO A 327 15.37 -7.67 -17.13
C PRO A 327 16.62 -8.55 -16.98
N LEU A 328 17.18 -8.63 -15.76
CA LEU A 328 18.32 -9.51 -15.47
C LEU A 328 17.93 -10.98 -15.53
N LEU A 329 16.76 -11.33 -14.98
CA LEU A 329 16.27 -12.72 -14.99
C LEU A 329 16.01 -13.24 -16.41
N MET A 330 15.66 -12.39 -17.35
CA MET A 330 15.49 -12.75 -18.76
C MET A 330 16.82 -13.03 -19.47
N ALA A 331 17.95 -12.59 -18.94
CA ALA A 331 19.27 -12.84 -19.51
C ALA A 331 19.81 -14.24 -19.22
N TYR A 332 19.27 -14.94 -18.18
CA TYR A 332 19.65 -16.31 -17.87
C TYR A 332 18.97 -17.32 -18.79
N THR A 333 19.71 -18.30 -19.26
CA THR A 333 19.13 -19.52 -19.86
C THR A 333 18.41 -20.35 -18.79
N ASP A 334 17.56 -21.29 -19.19
CA ASP A 334 16.88 -22.19 -18.25
C ASP A 334 17.86 -23.06 -17.46
N GLU A 335 18.94 -23.49 -18.11
CA GLU A 335 20.02 -24.27 -17.49
C GLU A 335 20.81 -23.47 -16.45
N GLU A 336 21.12 -22.21 -16.74
CA GLU A 336 21.80 -21.32 -15.79
C GLU A 336 20.90 -20.99 -14.60
N ALA A 337 19.64 -20.67 -14.84
CA ALA A 337 18.68 -20.36 -13.80
C ALA A 337 18.44 -21.56 -12.87
N ALA A 338 18.46 -22.80 -13.40
CA ALA A 338 18.26 -24.00 -12.60
C ALA A 338 19.40 -24.30 -11.61
N LYS A 339 20.57 -23.69 -11.79
CA LYS A 339 21.74 -23.83 -10.89
C LYS A 339 21.60 -23.03 -9.60
N ASP A 340 20.73 -22.03 -9.57
CA ASP A 340 20.48 -21.17 -8.40
C ASP A 340 18.99 -21.15 -8.07
N GLU A 341 18.63 -21.71 -6.89
CA GLU A 341 17.24 -21.77 -6.41
C GLU A 341 16.57 -20.39 -6.40
N ARG A 342 17.27 -19.37 -5.99
CA ARG A 342 16.77 -17.99 -5.90
C ARG A 342 16.39 -17.45 -7.28
N ILE A 343 17.25 -17.67 -8.29
CA ILE A 343 17.01 -17.26 -9.69
C ILE A 343 15.87 -18.07 -10.29
N ALA A 344 15.87 -19.38 -10.10
CA ALA A 344 14.83 -20.27 -10.64
C ALA A 344 13.42 -19.89 -10.16
N TYR A 345 13.27 -19.53 -8.88
CA TYR A 345 11.99 -19.08 -8.34
C TYR A 345 11.66 -17.64 -8.70
N ALA A 346 12.65 -16.74 -8.80
CA ALA A 346 12.42 -15.34 -9.18
C ALA A 346 11.79 -15.21 -10.58
N ARG A 347 12.13 -16.07 -11.51
CA ARG A 347 11.48 -16.15 -12.85
C ARG A 347 10.00 -16.53 -12.79
N LYS A 348 9.58 -17.22 -11.73
CA LYS A 348 8.17 -17.58 -11.48
C LYS A 348 7.43 -16.51 -10.66
N GLY A 349 8.12 -15.46 -10.24
CA GLY A 349 7.62 -14.40 -9.37
C GLY A 349 8.07 -14.56 -7.92
N MET A 350 8.83 -13.60 -7.44
CA MET A 350 9.36 -13.52 -6.08
C MET A 350 9.02 -12.17 -5.46
N THR A 351 8.77 -12.15 -4.16
CA THR A 351 8.45 -10.93 -3.40
C THR A 351 9.70 -10.44 -2.69
N ALA A 352 10.03 -9.16 -2.86
CA ALA A 352 10.95 -8.46 -1.98
C ALA A 352 10.23 -8.07 -0.68
N VAL A 353 10.88 -8.28 0.46
CA VAL A 353 10.31 -8.08 1.80
C VAL A 353 11.25 -7.24 2.64
N VAL A 354 10.78 -6.12 3.16
CA VAL A 354 11.52 -5.27 4.09
C VAL A 354 10.88 -5.38 5.47
N ILE A 355 11.62 -5.90 6.42
CA ILE A 355 11.20 -6.03 7.83
C ILE A 355 11.62 -4.76 8.57
N ARG A 356 10.67 -4.10 9.26
CA ARG A 356 10.94 -2.82 9.94
C ARG A 356 10.78 -2.87 11.45
N SER A 357 9.75 -3.58 11.95
CA SER A 357 9.46 -3.67 13.39
C SER A 357 9.78 -5.05 13.96
N GLU A 358 9.85 -5.15 15.30
CA GLU A 358 9.98 -6.43 16.00
C GLU A 358 8.81 -7.36 15.72
N VAL A 359 7.60 -6.84 15.78
CA VAL A 359 6.39 -7.61 15.50
C VAL A 359 6.39 -8.17 14.08
N GLY A 360 6.85 -7.37 13.11
CA GLY A 360 7.02 -7.82 11.73
C GLY A 360 8.05 -8.95 11.62
N GLU A 361 9.16 -8.83 12.32
CA GLU A 361 10.23 -9.84 12.33
C GLU A 361 9.78 -11.14 13.00
N GLU A 362 9.08 -11.06 14.14
CA GLU A 362 8.54 -12.22 14.84
C GLU A 362 7.59 -13.03 13.95
N ILE A 363 6.62 -12.37 13.30
CA ILE A 363 5.63 -13.03 12.45
C ILE A 363 6.30 -13.60 11.19
N PHE A 364 7.24 -12.87 10.59
CA PHE A 364 7.97 -13.35 9.41
C PHE A 364 8.81 -14.59 9.74
N ASN A 365 9.56 -14.56 10.84
CA ASN A 365 10.39 -15.69 11.28
C ASN A 365 9.55 -16.89 11.70
N ALA A 366 8.39 -16.68 12.32
CA ALA A 366 7.45 -17.77 12.64
C ALA A 366 6.95 -18.45 11.37
N ALA A 367 6.53 -17.69 10.36
CA ALA A 367 6.08 -18.24 9.08
C ALA A 367 7.22 -18.94 8.31
N LEU A 368 8.45 -18.43 8.39
CA LEU A 368 9.64 -19.05 7.80
C LEU A 368 9.96 -20.40 8.48
N SER A 369 9.98 -20.43 9.81
CA SER A 369 10.22 -21.64 10.61
C SER A 369 9.09 -22.67 10.46
N GLY A 370 7.85 -22.18 10.33
CA GLY A 370 6.65 -23.01 10.07
C GLY A 370 6.50 -23.47 8.62
N GLN A 371 7.49 -23.21 7.76
CA GLN A 371 7.49 -23.61 6.34
C GLN A 371 6.29 -23.09 5.54
N ALA A 372 5.71 -21.95 5.92
CA ALA A 372 4.70 -21.26 5.12
C ALA A 372 5.33 -20.50 3.94
N ILE A 373 6.57 -20.05 4.14
CA ILE A 373 7.35 -19.29 3.15
C ILE A 373 8.77 -19.84 3.03
N ARG A 374 9.37 -19.61 1.85
CA ARG A 374 10.80 -19.71 1.62
C ARG A 374 11.34 -18.31 1.40
N ALA A 375 12.42 -17.95 2.08
CA ALA A 375 13.01 -16.63 1.94
C ALA A 375 14.54 -16.68 2.00
N PHE A 376 15.16 -15.79 1.22
CA PHE A 376 16.60 -15.59 1.14
C PHE A 376 16.90 -14.20 1.70
N LYS A 377 17.78 -14.13 2.69
CA LYS A 377 18.22 -12.85 3.26
C LYS A 377 19.17 -12.18 2.30
N ASP A 378 18.90 -10.93 1.97
CA ASP A 378 19.78 -10.13 1.13
C ASP A 378 21.05 -9.74 1.90
N SER A 379 22.18 -9.66 1.22
CA SER A 379 23.38 -9.04 1.81
C SER A 379 23.13 -7.56 2.11
N PRO A 380 23.91 -6.93 3.01
CA PRO A 380 23.77 -5.50 3.28
C PRO A 380 23.86 -4.65 2.01
N GLU A 381 24.74 -5.04 1.06
CA GLU A 381 24.95 -4.38 -0.21
C GLU A 381 23.74 -4.52 -1.15
N GLU A 382 23.18 -5.74 -1.27
CA GLU A 382 21.97 -5.99 -2.06
C GLU A 382 20.77 -5.23 -1.49
N ALA A 383 20.57 -5.29 -0.16
CA ALA A 383 19.48 -4.61 0.55
C ALA A 383 19.55 -3.10 0.30
N ARG A 384 20.74 -2.51 0.46
CA ARG A 384 20.96 -1.08 0.22
C ARG A 384 20.67 -0.73 -1.24
N ALA A 385 21.31 -1.45 -2.19
CA ALA A 385 21.14 -1.19 -3.61
C ALA A 385 19.68 -1.28 -4.05
N PHE A 386 18.94 -2.29 -3.56
CA PHE A 386 17.51 -2.43 -3.81
C PHE A 386 16.70 -1.24 -3.29
N LEU A 387 16.90 -0.88 -2.03
CA LEU A 387 16.13 0.19 -1.39
C LEU A 387 16.43 1.57 -2.00
N GLU A 388 17.69 1.86 -2.30
CA GLU A 388 18.09 3.10 -2.97
C GLU A 388 17.51 3.18 -4.38
N ALA A 389 17.57 2.11 -5.17
CA ALA A 389 16.98 2.07 -6.51
C ALA A 389 15.46 2.24 -6.45
N VAL A 390 14.76 1.56 -5.53
CA VAL A 390 13.32 1.76 -5.32
C VAL A 390 13.00 3.22 -5.00
N HIS A 391 13.80 3.87 -4.17
CA HIS A 391 13.60 5.27 -3.82
C HIS A 391 13.92 6.21 -4.99
N ASP A 392 15.12 6.10 -5.56
CA ASP A 392 15.67 7.07 -6.50
C ASP A 392 15.00 7.03 -7.88
N GLU A 393 14.65 5.85 -8.39
CA GLU A 393 13.96 5.68 -9.67
C GLU A 393 12.44 5.98 -9.60
N GLY A 394 11.96 6.50 -8.48
CA GLY A 394 10.54 6.67 -8.25
C GLY A 394 10.12 8.09 -7.94
N LYS A 395 9.31 8.19 -6.91
CA LYS A 395 8.62 9.41 -6.51
C LYS A 395 9.53 10.62 -6.25
N PRO A 396 10.69 10.52 -5.60
CA PRO A 396 11.50 11.73 -5.34
C PRO A 396 11.98 12.42 -6.61
N LEU A 397 12.41 11.65 -7.62
CA LEU A 397 12.88 12.21 -8.88
C LEU A 397 11.76 12.89 -9.66
N CYS A 398 10.58 12.27 -9.72
CA CYS A 398 9.44 12.79 -10.50
C CYS A 398 8.64 13.84 -9.73
N ASN A 399 8.47 13.65 -8.41
CA ASN A 399 7.57 14.45 -7.59
C ASN A 399 8.27 15.66 -6.95
N GLY A 400 9.58 15.62 -6.74
CA GLY A 400 10.36 16.73 -6.18
C GLY A 400 10.09 18.07 -6.85
N PRO A 401 10.22 18.19 -8.18
CA PRO A 401 9.94 19.43 -8.90
C PRO A 401 8.50 19.91 -8.75
N VAL A 402 7.52 18.99 -8.67
CA VAL A 402 6.09 19.33 -8.46
C VAL A 402 5.89 19.88 -7.06
N ILE A 403 6.51 19.25 -6.04
CA ILE A 403 6.44 19.70 -4.64
C ILE A 403 7.05 21.11 -4.52
N GLU A 404 8.23 21.35 -5.08
CA GLU A 404 8.86 22.67 -5.06
C GLU A 404 8.03 23.73 -5.76
N ALA A 405 7.41 23.40 -6.89
CA ALA A 405 6.52 24.33 -7.59
C ALA A 405 5.30 24.68 -6.75
N ARG A 406 4.72 23.73 -6.01
CA ARG A 406 3.62 23.96 -5.07
C ARG A 406 4.05 24.84 -3.90
N ILE A 407 5.20 24.57 -3.29
CA ILE A 407 5.76 25.39 -2.19
C ILE A 407 5.95 26.84 -2.66
N ARG A 408 6.56 27.05 -3.83
CA ARG A 408 6.76 28.41 -4.40
C ARG A 408 5.46 29.15 -4.65
N ARG A 409 4.35 28.44 -4.88
CA ARG A 409 3.02 29.02 -5.10
C ARG A 409 2.20 29.14 -3.80
N GLY A 410 2.77 28.83 -2.62
CA GLY A 410 2.06 28.78 -1.35
C GLY A 410 0.97 27.73 -1.26
N GLN A 411 1.03 26.70 -2.11
CA GLN A 411 0.07 25.60 -2.11
C GLN A 411 0.44 24.55 -1.07
N PRO A 412 -0.55 23.91 -0.45
CA PRO A 412 -0.29 22.84 0.53
C PRO A 412 0.50 21.66 -0.05
N VAL A 413 1.41 21.14 0.76
CA VAL A 413 2.14 19.88 0.53
C VAL A 413 2.10 19.06 1.81
N ARG A 414 2.45 17.78 1.72
CA ARG A 414 2.65 16.94 2.90
C ARG A 414 3.94 17.36 3.60
N GLU A 415 3.85 17.59 4.90
CA GLU A 415 4.98 17.97 5.75
C GLU A 415 5.40 16.77 6.61
N TYR A 416 6.71 16.55 6.76
CA TYR A 416 7.29 15.52 7.62
C TYR A 416 8.19 16.19 8.67
N PHE A 417 8.10 15.78 9.95
CA PHE A 417 8.88 16.35 11.06
C PHE A 417 9.16 15.36 12.18
#